data_fd5d80d298ee9fe73d52670592226848
#
_entry.id   fd5d80d298ee9fe73d52670592226848
#
_cell.length_a   1.000
_cell.length_b   1.000
_cell.length_c   1.000
_cell.angle_alpha   90.00
_cell.angle_beta   90.00
_cell.angle_gamma   90.00
#
_symmetry.space_group_name_H-M   'P 1'
#
loop_
_entity.id
_entity.type
_entity.pdbx_description
1 polymer ?
#
loop_
_entity_poly.entity_id
_entity_poly.type
_entity_poly.pdbx_seq_one_letter_code
_entity_poly.pdbx_strand_id
1 'polypeptide(L)'
;YYRMDELCAYFAKRREKKGMTLEKAREIMLNNYTFFAAGLVALGEADGCVSGAATTSAEVIRAGLQVIGPRPGNKTVSSAFILLTNTPQYGDNGILVLGDCGVIPNPTSEQLADIACICVERARRTVQILNPKVAFLSYSTKGSGAGESVDNVRHAVEILKERNVDFDFDGELQADAALVPEVGEHKAPGSK
;
A
#
# COMPACT_ATOMS: atom_id res chain seq x y z
N TYR A 1 -27.04 0.69 20.04
CA TYR A 1 -26.20 0.37 18.87
C TYR A 1 -25.53 -0.98 19.07
N TYR A 2 -25.42 -1.79 17.99
CA TYR A 2 -24.84 -3.14 18.02
C TYR A 2 -23.40 -3.09 18.55
N ARG A 3 -23.11 -3.85 19.61
CA ARG A 3 -21.78 -4.00 20.25
C ARG A 3 -21.03 -2.69 20.59
N MET A 4 -21.73 -1.58 20.75
CA MET A 4 -21.10 -0.26 20.97
C MET A 4 -20.18 -0.24 22.20
N ASP A 5 -20.57 -0.85 23.30
CA ASP A 5 -19.76 -0.82 24.54
C ASP A 5 -18.44 -1.59 24.36
N GLU A 6 -18.47 -2.68 23.62
CA GLU A 6 -17.29 -3.50 23.32
C GLU A 6 -16.34 -2.77 22.34
N LEU A 7 -16.90 -2.14 21.30
CA LEU A 7 -16.14 -1.30 20.36
C LEU A 7 -15.45 -0.13 21.07
N CYS A 8 -16.17 0.54 21.96
CA CYS A 8 -15.63 1.65 22.74
C CYS A 8 -14.51 1.18 23.69
N ALA A 9 -14.71 0.06 24.39
CA ALA A 9 -13.72 -0.51 25.28
C ALA A 9 -12.44 -0.92 24.52
N TYR A 10 -12.61 -1.58 23.37
CA TYR A 10 -11.50 -1.94 22.49
C TYR A 10 -10.70 -0.71 22.04
N PHE A 11 -11.38 0.32 21.52
CA PHE A 11 -10.73 1.51 21.00
C PHE A 11 -10.05 2.33 22.10
N ALA A 12 -10.69 2.49 23.25
CA ALA A 12 -10.12 3.15 24.41
C ALA A 12 -8.84 2.46 24.87
N LYS A 13 -8.86 1.13 25.05
CA LYS A 13 -7.70 0.33 25.42
C LYS A 13 -6.56 0.44 24.41
N ARG A 14 -6.88 0.33 23.11
CA ARG A 14 -5.88 0.40 22.04
C ARG A 14 -5.15 1.74 22.01
N ARG A 15 -5.82 2.83 22.35
CA ARG A 15 -5.31 4.20 22.29
C ARG A 15 -5.07 4.83 23.65
N GLU A 16 -5.08 4.04 24.73
CA GLU A 16 -4.89 4.49 26.09
C GLU A 16 -3.62 5.35 26.26
N LYS A 17 -2.48 4.86 25.74
CA LYS A 17 -1.19 5.59 25.76
C LYS A 17 -1.22 6.93 24.98
N LYS A 18 -2.26 7.19 24.21
CA LYS A 18 -2.49 8.45 23.47
C LYS A 18 -3.61 9.28 24.10
N GLY A 19 -4.03 8.96 25.33
CA GLY A 19 -5.03 9.71 26.08
C GLY A 19 -6.47 9.47 25.64
N MET A 20 -6.77 8.33 25.02
CA MET A 20 -8.13 7.92 24.68
C MET A 20 -8.84 7.41 25.94
N THR A 21 -9.96 8.03 26.28
CA THR A 21 -10.86 7.56 27.36
C THR A 21 -12.05 6.83 26.76
N LEU A 22 -12.81 6.13 27.61
CA LEU A 22 -14.02 5.43 27.17
C LEU A 22 -15.07 6.40 26.63
N GLU A 23 -15.22 7.56 27.29
CA GLU A 23 -16.17 8.61 26.86
C GLU A 23 -15.79 9.16 25.47
N LYS A 24 -14.50 9.50 25.24
CA LYS A 24 -14.02 9.96 23.96
C LYS A 24 -14.16 8.89 22.88
N ALA A 25 -13.86 7.63 23.20
CA ALA A 25 -14.06 6.54 22.27
C ALA A 25 -15.53 6.40 21.88
N ARG A 26 -16.44 6.52 22.83
CA ARG A 26 -17.88 6.46 22.60
C ARG A 26 -18.37 7.63 21.72
N GLU A 27 -17.91 8.84 22.00
CA GLU A 27 -18.23 10.03 21.21
C GLU A 27 -17.81 9.84 19.74
N ILE A 28 -16.57 9.37 19.50
CA ILE A 28 -16.05 9.13 18.16
C ILE A 28 -16.86 8.03 17.46
N MET A 29 -17.11 6.90 18.11
CA MET A 29 -17.83 5.77 17.52
C MET A 29 -19.29 6.10 17.20
N LEU A 30 -19.94 6.97 17.99
CA LEU A 30 -21.32 7.40 17.75
C LEU A 30 -21.43 8.40 16.59
N ASN A 31 -20.46 9.28 16.44
CA ASN A 31 -20.52 10.39 15.49
C ASN A 31 -19.75 10.12 14.19
N ASN A 32 -19.02 8.99 14.11
CA ASN A 32 -18.20 8.68 12.96
C ASN A 32 -18.34 7.22 12.55
N TYR A 33 -19.16 6.98 11.54
CA TYR A 33 -19.44 5.65 11.02
C TYR A 33 -18.21 4.96 10.40
N THR A 34 -17.18 5.71 9.95
CA THR A 34 -15.93 5.11 9.46
C THR A 34 -15.13 4.49 10.59
N PHE A 35 -15.06 5.15 11.76
CA PHE A 35 -14.45 4.59 12.96
C PHE A 35 -15.24 3.40 13.50
N PHE A 36 -16.58 3.49 13.47
CA PHE A 36 -17.45 2.37 13.86
C PHE A 36 -17.23 1.15 12.97
N ALA A 37 -17.22 1.34 11.62
CA ALA A 37 -16.97 0.27 10.66
C ALA A 37 -15.56 -0.35 10.84
N ALA A 38 -14.54 0.49 11.04
CA ALA A 38 -13.19 0.01 11.35
C ALA A 38 -13.14 -0.81 12.66
N GLY A 39 -13.97 -0.44 13.63
CA GLY A 39 -14.13 -1.21 14.88
C GLY A 39 -14.70 -2.60 14.66
N LEU A 40 -15.71 -2.76 13.81
CA LEU A 40 -16.28 -4.06 13.46
C LEU A 40 -15.22 -4.96 12.78
N VAL A 41 -14.43 -4.40 11.88
CA VAL A 41 -13.31 -5.13 11.26
C VAL A 41 -12.27 -5.54 12.31
N ALA A 42 -11.93 -4.64 13.22
CA ALA A 42 -10.94 -4.91 14.27
C ALA A 42 -11.37 -6.00 15.26
N LEU A 43 -12.68 -6.15 15.49
CA LEU A 43 -13.24 -7.21 16.33
C LEU A 43 -13.54 -8.52 15.56
N GLY A 44 -13.29 -8.56 14.25
CA GLY A 44 -13.54 -9.73 13.41
C GLY A 44 -15.03 -9.96 13.07
N GLU A 45 -15.87 -8.94 13.24
CA GLU A 45 -17.30 -8.96 12.88
C GLU A 45 -17.52 -8.69 11.37
N ALA A 46 -16.50 -8.18 10.70
CA ALA A 46 -16.48 -7.94 9.27
C ALA A 46 -15.07 -8.21 8.73
N ASP A 47 -14.98 -8.72 7.50
CA ASP A 47 -13.72 -9.02 6.82
C ASP A 47 -13.03 -7.75 6.29
N GLY A 48 -13.80 -6.70 6.08
CA GLY A 48 -13.32 -5.41 5.59
C GLY A 48 -14.42 -4.36 5.61
N CYS A 49 -14.06 -3.12 5.29
CA CYS A 49 -15.03 -2.04 5.14
C CYS A 49 -14.74 -1.23 3.87
N VAL A 50 -15.81 -0.72 3.24
CA VAL A 50 -15.75 0.22 2.13
C VAL A 50 -16.23 1.57 2.65
N SER A 51 -15.40 2.60 2.50
CA SER A 51 -15.68 3.94 2.99
C SER A 51 -15.08 4.99 2.03
N GLY A 52 -15.48 6.25 2.17
CA GLY A 52 -14.94 7.36 1.39
C GLY A 52 -15.98 8.11 0.56
N ALA A 53 -17.20 7.61 0.40
CA ALA A 53 -18.24 8.32 -0.36
C ALA A 53 -18.65 9.65 0.27
N ALA A 54 -18.65 9.74 1.60
CA ALA A 54 -19.03 10.93 2.37
C ALA A 54 -17.95 11.36 3.39
N THR A 55 -16.74 10.81 3.26
CA THR A 55 -15.60 11.15 4.12
C THR A 55 -14.32 11.31 3.27
N THR A 56 -13.36 12.05 3.78
CA THR A 56 -12.07 12.21 3.10
C THR A 56 -11.22 10.95 3.21
N SER A 57 -10.33 10.72 2.23
CA SER A 57 -9.36 9.61 2.29
C SER A 57 -8.49 9.66 3.56
N ALA A 58 -8.11 10.87 3.99
CA ALA A 58 -7.34 11.07 5.21
C ALA A 58 -8.10 10.57 6.47
N GLU A 59 -9.41 10.74 6.51
CA GLU A 59 -10.23 10.26 7.62
C GLU A 59 -10.37 8.73 7.62
N VAL A 60 -10.56 8.13 6.45
CA VAL A 60 -10.60 6.67 6.30
C VAL A 60 -9.27 6.05 6.73
N ILE A 61 -8.15 6.59 6.27
CA ILE A 61 -6.81 6.13 6.65
C ILE A 61 -6.60 6.31 8.16
N ARG A 62 -7.03 7.44 8.73
CA ARG A 62 -6.93 7.70 10.18
C ARG A 62 -7.72 6.68 11.00
N ALA A 63 -8.94 6.37 10.59
CA ALA A 63 -9.76 5.34 11.25
C ALA A 63 -9.07 3.97 11.18
N GLY A 64 -8.60 3.57 10.01
CA GLY A 64 -7.85 2.34 9.81
C GLY A 64 -6.60 2.26 10.71
N LEU A 65 -5.77 3.29 10.71
CA LEU A 65 -4.54 3.35 11.52
C LEU A 65 -4.83 3.35 13.03
N GLN A 66 -5.86 4.05 13.48
CA GLN A 66 -6.14 4.20 14.91
C GLN A 66 -6.88 2.99 15.49
N VAL A 67 -7.80 2.42 14.75
CA VAL A 67 -8.67 1.34 15.23
C VAL A 67 -8.12 -0.04 14.87
N ILE A 68 -7.75 -0.28 13.60
CA ILE A 68 -7.20 -1.57 13.16
C ILE A 68 -5.67 -1.61 13.37
N GLY A 69 -4.96 -0.59 12.87
CA GLY A 69 -3.51 -0.47 12.89
C GLY A 69 -2.82 -1.23 11.76
N PRO A 70 -1.51 -1.02 11.60
CA PRO A 70 -0.72 -1.79 10.65
C PRO A 70 -0.64 -3.26 11.08
N ARG A 71 -0.43 -4.14 10.11
CA ARG A 71 -0.16 -5.56 10.39
C ARG A 71 1.11 -5.68 11.25
N PRO A 72 1.15 -6.62 12.21
CA PRO A 72 2.37 -6.88 12.97
C PRO A 72 3.58 -7.11 12.05
N GLY A 73 4.68 -6.42 12.35
CA GLY A 73 5.90 -6.46 11.54
C GLY A 73 5.99 -5.41 10.42
N ASN A 74 4.88 -4.85 9.96
CA ASN A 74 4.88 -3.79 8.96
C ASN A 74 5.04 -2.41 9.61
N LYS A 75 6.03 -1.66 9.15
CA LYS A 75 6.24 -0.26 9.57
C LYS A 75 5.51 0.71 8.64
N THR A 76 5.30 0.31 7.39
CA THR A 76 4.70 1.13 6.33
C THR A 76 3.26 0.69 6.07
N VAL A 77 2.37 1.67 5.95
CA VAL A 77 0.99 1.47 5.44
C VAL A 77 0.92 2.10 4.07
N SER A 78 0.46 1.34 3.10
CA SER A 78 0.41 1.74 1.70
C SER A 78 -0.95 1.43 1.09
N SER A 79 -1.27 2.14 0.02
CA SER A 79 -2.40 1.84 -0.84
C SER A 79 -1.96 1.14 -2.12
N ALA A 80 -2.90 0.44 -2.76
CA ALA A 80 -2.66 -0.12 -4.08
C ALA A 80 -3.92 -0.01 -4.95
N PHE A 81 -3.74 0.34 -6.22
CA PHE A 81 -4.76 0.15 -7.23
C PHE A 81 -4.56 -1.17 -7.94
N ILE A 82 -5.66 -1.87 -8.18
CA ILE A 82 -5.72 -3.02 -9.06
C ILE A 82 -6.41 -2.55 -10.33
N LEU A 83 -5.64 -2.47 -11.42
CA LEU A 83 -6.13 -2.06 -12.71
C LEU A 83 -6.42 -3.29 -13.56
N LEU A 84 -7.63 -3.37 -14.09
CA LEU A 84 -8.04 -4.34 -15.10
C LEU A 84 -8.09 -3.59 -16.43
N THR A 85 -7.17 -3.91 -17.33
CA THR A 85 -7.07 -3.25 -18.63
C THR A 85 -7.65 -4.13 -19.74
N ASN A 86 -8.03 -3.52 -20.87
CA ASN A 86 -8.42 -4.25 -22.07
C ASN A 86 -7.20 -4.63 -22.95
N THR A 87 -6.01 -4.61 -22.39
CA THR A 87 -4.73 -4.84 -23.08
C THR A 87 -3.99 -6.00 -22.42
N PRO A 88 -4.34 -7.25 -22.74
CA PRO A 88 -3.82 -8.44 -22.06
C PRO A 88 -2.31 -8.64 -22.19
N GLN A 89 -1.67 -7.94 -23.12
CA GLN A 89 -0.21 -7.96 -23.27
C GLN A 89 0.54 -7.23 -22.16
N TYR A 90 -0.12 -6.39 -21.34
CA TYR A 90 0.50 -5.69 -20.24
C TYR A 90 0.13 -6.32 -18.89
N GLY A 91 1.11 -6.45 -18.01
CA GLY A 91 0.93 -7.10 -16.72
C GLY A 91 0.59 -8.59 -16.84
N ASP A 92 -0.19 -9.11 -15.90
CA ASP A 92 -0.69 -10.49 -15.95
C ASP A 92 -2.09 -10.50 -16.57
N ASN A 93 -2.17 -10.83 -17.86
CA ASN A 93 -3.42 -10.82 -18.64
C ASN A 93 -4.21 -9.49 -18.52
N GLY A 94 -3.53 -8.37 -18.55
CA GLY A 94 -4.11 -7.04 -18.40
C GLY A 94 -4.32 -6.59 -16.97
N ILE A 95 -3.88 -7.35 -15.97
CA ILE A 95 -3.96 -7.00 -14.55
C ILE A 95 -2.65 -6.34 -14.14
N LEU A 96 -2.75 -5.13 -13.57
CA LEU A 96 -1.63 -4.39 -12.99
C LEU A 96 -1.94 -4.01 -11.54
N VAL A 97 -0.96 -4.12 -10.67
CA VAL A 97 -1.04 -3.63 -9.28
C VAL A 97 -0.11 -2.43 -9.15
N LEU A 98 -0.67 -1.27 -8.85
CA LEU A 98 0.08 -0.02 -8.70
C LEU A 98 0.08 0.41 -7.22
N GLY A 99 1.20 0.67 -6.65
CA GLY A 99 1.38 1.21 -5.29
C GLY A 99 2.60 2.12 -5.21
N ASP A 100 2.62 3.08 -4.31
CA ASP A 100 1.55 3.63 -3.48
C ASP A 100 0.77 4.69 -4.26
N CYS A 101 -0.55 4.68 -4.14
CA CYS A 101 -1.41 5.56 -4.95
C CYS A 101 -2.00 6.74 -4.18
N GLY A 102 -1.69 6.93 -2.89
CA GLY A 102 -2.29 8.05 -2.19
C GLY A 102 -2.16 8.08 -0.67
N VAL A 103 -1.26 7.31 -0.07
CA VAL A 103 -1.03 7.33 1.39
C VAL A 103 0.25 8.08 1.72
N ILE A 104 1.33 7.86 0.97
CA ILE A 104 2.65 8.44 1.23
C ILE A 104 3.07 9.26 0.01
N PRO A 105 2.93 10.61 0.05
CA PRO A 105 3.26 11.46 -1.10
C PRO A 105 4.73 11.44 -1.49
N ASN A 106 5.64 11.38 -0.51
CA ASN A 106 7.08 11.38 -0.71
C ASN A 106 7.69 10.24 0.12
N PRO A 107 7.67 8.99 -0.38
CA PRO A 107 8.21 7.86 0.35
C PRO A 107 9.73 7.89 0.41
N THR A 108 10.30 7.49 1.55
CA THR A 108 11.73 7.18 1.66
C THR A 108 12.08 5.91 0.90
N SER A 109 13.36 5.64 0.72
CA SER A 109 13.84 4.41 0.07
C SER A 109 13.36 3.15 0.80
N GLU A 110 13.38 3.14 2.14
CA GLU A 110 12.86 2.04 2.96
C GLU A 110 11.35 1.86 2.77
N GLN A 111 10.60 2.96 2.72
CA GLN A 111 9.16 2.91 2.48
C GLN A 111 8.83 2.39 1.08
N LEU A 112 9.60 2.79 0.05
CA LEU A 112 9.45 2.25 -1.31
C LEU A 112 9.70 0.74 -1.35
N ALA A 113 10.74 0.25 -0.67
CA ALA A 113 11.00 -1.18 -0.54
C ALA A 113 9.88 -1.92 0.19
N ASP A 114 9.33 -1.34 1.27
CA ASP A 114 8.17 -1.88 1.98
C ASP A 114 6.92 -1.92 1.08
N ILE A 115 6.65 -0.83 0.34
CA ILE A 115 5.55 -0.73 -0.62
C ILE A 115 5.63 -1.84 -1.67
N ALA A 116 6.82 -2.12 -2.22
CA ALA A 116 7.02 -3.21 -3.16
C ALA A 116 6.61 -4.56 -2.57
N CYS A 117 7.08 -4.88 -1.35
CA CYS A 117 6.70 -6.11 -0.66
C CYS A 117 5.17 -6.20 -0.41
N ILE A 118 4.54 -5.08 -0.01
CA ILE A 118 3.10 -5.01 0.21
C ILE A 118 2.34 -5.22 -1.10
N CYS A 119 2.79 -4.63 -2.22
CA CYS A 119 2.19 -4.81 -3.53
C CYS A 119 2.30 -6.26 -4.02
N VAL A 120 3.45 -6.90 -3.84
CA VAL A 120 3.66 -8.32 -4.18
C VAL A 120 2.71 -9.21 -3.37
N GLU A 121 2.61 -9.00 -2.06
CA GLU A 121 1.65 -9.75 -1.23
C GLU A 121 0.21 -9.53 -1.71
N ARG A 122 -0.14 -8.30 -2.08
CA ARG A 122 -1.47 -7.97 -2.61
C ARG A 122 -1.71 -8.66 -3.96
N ALA A 123 -0.74 -8.63 -4.86
CA ALA A 123 -0.81 -9.30 -6.16
C ALA A 123 -1.06 -10.81 -6.00
N ARG A 124 -0.31 -11.47 -5.12
CA ARG A 124 -0.47 -12.90 -4.85
C ARG A 124 -1.80 -13.26 -4.21
N ARG A 125 -2.24 -12.50 -3.19
CA ARG A 125 -3.43 -12.85 -2.39
C ARG A 125 -4.76 -12.39 -2.99
N THR A 126 -4.78 -11.24 -3.63
CA THR A 126 -6.04 -10.63 -4.09
C THR A 126 -6.34 -10.96 -5.55
N VAL A 127 -5.34 -10.91 -6.42
CA VAL A 127 -5.51 -11.14 -7.87
C VAL A 127 -4.82 -12.41 -8.36
N GLN A 128 -4.23 -13.20 -7.44
CA GLN A 128 -3.66 -14.52 -7.71
C GLN A 128 -2.52 -14.54 -8.73
N ILE A 129 -1.79 -13.45 -8.85
CA ILE A 129 -0.56 -13.38 -9.63
C ILE A 129 0.55 -14.07 -8.81
N LEU A 130 0.90 -15.30 -9.17
CA LEU A 130 1.81 -16.13 -8.38
C LEU A 130 3.26 -15.62 -8.42
N ASN A 131 3.71 -15.18 -9.59
CA ASN A 131 5.06 -14.69 -9.83
C ASN A 131 5.06 -13.23 -10.26
N PRO A 132 4.70 -12.29 -9.38
CA PRO A 132 4.68 -10.87 -9.72
C PRO A 132 6.10 -10.34 -9.94
N LYS A 133 6.25 -9.47 -10.94
CA LYS A 133 7.46 -8.70 -11.17
C LYS A 133 7.22 -7.25 -10.77
N VAL A 134 8.18 -6.63 -10.12
CA VAL A 134 8.07 -5.26 -9.60
C VAL A 134 8.97 -4.32 -10.39
N ALA A 135 8.38 -3.28 -10.95
CA ALA A 135 9.11 -2.16 -11.52
C ALA A 135 9.01 -0.93 -10.61
N PHE A 136 10.14 -0.40 -10.17
CA PHE A 136 10.18 0.89 -9.51
C PHE A 136 10.17 2.01 -10.53
N LEU A 137 9.05 2.72 -10.61
CA LEU A 137 8.84 3.75 -11.63
C LEU A 137 9.50 5.07 -11.26
N SER A 138 10.06 5.72 -12.29
CA SER A 138 10.66 7.04 -12.22
C SER A 138 10.52 7.72 -13.58
N TYR A 139 10.79 9.02 -13.63
CA TYR A 139 11.02 9.72 -14.91
C TYR A 139 12.38 9.37 -15.54
N SER A 140 13.25 8.66 -14.82
CA SER A 140 14.55 8.15 -15.26
C SER A 140 14.49 6.66 -15.55
N THR A 141 15.27 6.21 -16.52
CA THR A 141 15.55 4.80 -16.80
C THR A 141 17.05 4.59 -16.79
N LYS A 142 17.56 3.77 -15.86
CA LYS A 142 18.98 3.34 -15.79
C LYS A 142 19.98 4.48 -15.97
N GLY A 143 19.78 5.59 -15.27
CA GLY A 143 20.70 6.72 -15.23
C GLY A 143 20.41 7.82 -16.25
N SER A 144 19.29 7.76 -17.00
CA SER A 144 18.93 8.81 -17.96
C SER A 144 18.56 10.15 -17.30
N GLY A 145 18.23 10.15 -16.02
CA GLY A 145 17.90 11.33 -15.21
C GLY A 145 18.60 11.30 -13.84
N ALA A 146 18.56 12.44 -13.15
CA ALA A 146 19.14 12.59 -11.82
C ALA A 146 18.22 13.44 -10.93
N GLY A 147 18.27 13.21 -9.62
CA GLY A 147 17.50 13.93 -8.61
C GLY A 147 17.17 13.08 -7.40
N GLU A 148 16.79 13.70 -6.33
CA GLU A 148 16.52 13.03 -5.04
C GLU A 148 15.51 11.90 -5.16
N SER A 149 14.41 12.07 -5.92
CA SER A 149 13.41 11.03 -6.14
C SER A 149 13.96 9.83 -6.92
N VAL A 150 14.89 10.06 -7.86
CA VAL A 150 15.58 8.98 -8.59
C VAL A 150 16.51 8.21 -7.66
N ASP A 151 17.25 8.92 -6.83
CA ASP A 151 18.19 8.33 -5.88
C ASP A 151 17.43 7.50 -4.82
N ASN A 152 16.27 7.98 -4.35
CA ASN A 152 15.41 7.22 -3.45
C ASN A 152 14.94 5.90 -4.08
N VAL A 153 14.58 5.91 -5.37
CA VAL A 153 14.20 4.69 -6.10
C VAL A 153 15.38 3.72 -6.23
N ARG A 154 16.57 4.21 -6.60
CA ARG A 154 17.78 3.38 -6.68
C ARG A 154 18.12 2.72 -5.35
N HIS A 155 18.10 3.50 -4.26
CA HIS A 155 18.34 2.97 -2.92
C HIS A 155 17.28 1.94 -2.51
N ALA A 156 16.02 2.10 -2.90
CA ALA A 156 14.98 1.10 -2.64
C ALA A 156 15.28 -0.24 -3.33
N VAL A 157 15.79 -0.20 -4.55
CA VAL A 157 16.23 -1.40 -5.27
C VAL A 157 17.37 -2.09 -4.53
N GLU A 158 18.37 -1.33 -4.04
CA GLU A 158 19.48 -1.90 -3.25
C GLU A 158 18.97 -2.53 -1.93
N ILE A 159 18.06 -1.86 -1.23
CA ILE A 159 17.43 -2.40 -0.02
C ILE A 159 16.75 -3.75 -0.30
N LEU A 160 16.04 -3.91 -1.42
CA LEU A 160 15.40 -5.18 -1.75
C LEU A 160 16.42 -6.27 -2.09
N LYS A 161 17.55 -5.93 -2.72
CA LYS A 161 18.66 -6.87 -2.94
C LYS A 161 19.21 -7.38 -1.61
N GLU A 162 19.44 -6.48 -0.64
CA GLU A 162 19.91 -6.83 0.70
C GLU A 162 18.90 -7.68 1.48
N ARG A 163 17.58 -7.42 1.30
CA ARG A 163 16.50 -8.20 1.91
C ARG A 163 16.37 -9.60 1.32
N ASN A 164 17.00 -9.89 0.18
CA ASN A 164 16.94 -11.18 -0.53
C ASN A 164 15.50 -11.68 -0.72
N VAL A 165 14.65 -10.83 -1.32
CA VAL A 165 13.23 -11.11 -1.54
C VAL A 165 13.00 -12.20 -2.58
N ASP A 166 11.82 -12.85 -2.56
CA ASP A 166 11.45 -14.01 -3.37
C ASP A 166 10.70 -13.66 -4.67
N PHE A 167 10.93 -12.46 -5.20
CA PHE A 167 10.29 -11.98 -6.42
C PHE A 167 11.25 -11.16 -7.26
N ASP A 168 11.01 -11.12 -8.57
CA ASP A 168 11.78 -10.31 -9.51
C ASP A 168 11.43 -8.82 -9.35
N PHE A 169 12.44 -7.98 -9.36
CA PHE A 169 12.28 -6.53 -9.30
C PHE A 169 13.39 -5.81 -10.05
N ASP A 170 13.10 -4.63 -10.57
CA ASP A 170 14.07 -3.74 -11.18
C ASP A 170 13.64 -2.27 -11.05
N GLY A 171 14.57 -1.35 -11.27
CA GLY A 171 14.42 0.10 -11.25
C GLY A 171 15.78 0.79 -11.27
N GLU A 172 15.80 2.10 -11.48
CA GLU A 172 14.64 2.92 -11.83
C GLU A 172 14.27 2.72 -13.30
N LEU A 173 12.99 2.72 -13.59
CA LEU A 173 12.44 2.54 -14.94
C LEU A 173 11.35 3.57 -15.23
N GLN A 174 11.28 4.07 -16.44
CA GLN A 174 10.07 4.73 -16.94
C GLN A 174 8.98 3.69 -17.21
N ALA A 175 7.72 4.08 -17.17
CA ALA A 175 6.59 3.15 -17.32
C ALA A 175 6.60 2.44 -18.69
N ASP A 176 6.99 3.12 -19.75
CA ASP A 176 7.13 2.53 -21.08
C ASP A 176 8.22 1.47 -21.14
N ALA A 177 9.37 1.72 -20.49
CA ALA A 177 10.45 0.74 -20.39
C ALA A 177 10.09 -0.48 -19.51
N ALA A 178 9.20 -0.29 -18.52
CA ALA A 178 8.75 -1.37 -17.65
C ALA A 178 7.65 -2.25 -18.29
N LEU A 179 6.85 -1.69 -19.20
CA LEU A 179 5.64 -2.37 -19.73
C LEU A 179 5.78 -2.83 -21.18
N VAL A 180 6.60 -2.15 -21.99
CA VAL A 180 6.73 -2.42 -23.43
C VAL A 180 8.07 -3.11 -23.69
N PRO A 181 8.08 -4.40 -24.08
CA PRO A 181 9.32 -5.19 -24.21
C PRO A 181 10.37 -4.54 -25.12
N GLU A 182 9.98 -4.05 -26.30
CA GLU A 182 10.89 -3.40 -27.26
C GLU A 182 11.54 -2.14 -26.66
N VAL A 183 10.80 -1.37 -25.86
CA VAL A 183 11.32 -0.19 -25.17
C VAL A 183 12.25 -0.59 -24.03
N GLY A 184 11.87 -1.63 -23.29
CA GLY A 184 12.68 -2.20 -22.21
C GLY A 184 14.03 -2.72 -22.71
N GLU A 185 14.02 -3.48 -23.79
CA GLU A 185 15.27 -3.99 -24.40
C GLU A 185 16.20 -2.86 -24.85
N HIS A 186 15.64 -1.77 -25.37
CA HIS A 186 16.42 -0.62 -25.81
C HIS A 186 16.93 0.25 -24.65
N LYS A 187 16.04 0.61 -23.70
CA LYS A 187 16.36 1.57 -22.61
C LYS A 187 17.01 0.93 -21.40
N ALA A 188 16.72 -0.34 -21.12
CA ALA A 188 17.17 -1.08 -19.93
C ALA A 188 17.57 -2.51 -20.30
N PRO A 189 18.58 -2.70 -21.15
CA PRO A 189 18.99 -4.04 -21.58
C PRO A 189 19.37 -4.91 -20.37
N GLY A 190 18.82 -6.13 -20.30
CA GLY A 190 19.04 -7.07 -19.22
C GLY A 190 18.15 -6.83 -17.98
N SER A 191 17.19 -5.91 -18.03
CA SER A 191 16.11 -5.82 -17.05
C SER A 191 15.27 -7.11 -17.04
N LYS A 192 14.73 -7.49 -15.86
CA LYS A 192 14.03 -8.78 -15.67
C LYS A 192 12.54 -8.70 -15.96
#